data_2b84ccafa19803de4f66798d7e30e7ab
#
_entry.id   2b84ccafa19803de4f66798d7e30e7ab
#
_cell.length_a   1.000
_cell.length_b   1.000
_cell.length_c   1.000
_cell.angle_alpha   90.00
_cell.angle_beta   90.00
_cell.angle_gamma   90.00
#
_symmetry.space_group_name_H-M   'P 1'
#
loop_
_entity.id
_entity.type
_entity.pdbx_description
1 polymer ?
#
loop_
_entity_poly.entity_id
_entity_poly.type
_entity_poly.pdbx_seq_one_letter_code
_entity_poly.pdbx_strand_id
1 'polypeptide(L)'
;MHQIIALRWKRLRLATSEMGWLIFYMEVMETEEKQRVIVYIDGFNFYYGLKSTTRWWKYYWLDIVKLFESFMRPNQELIAVKYFSARPDDIEQSRRQNAFFQANKENPKFRLILGKYLKKEITCFKCGNVIHTHEEKETDVRIATQIVADAYQKNCDVAIVVSADSDMIPAIELATQARQKVFVYFPPNQYSSNLASMGIGQPTQLKRYENRFRQSLLPDTIHLAVSDYDLQI
;
A
#
# COMPACT_ATOMS: atom_id res chain seq x y z
N MET A 1 12.63 21.98 20.63
CA MET A 1 11.92 23.05 19.89
C MET A 1 12.58 24.43 20.04
N HIS A 2 12.98 24.89 21.23
CA HIS A 2 13.59 26.22 21.44
C HIS A 2 14.97 26.44 20.80
N GLN A 3 15.82 25.42 20.71
CA GLN A 3 17.15 25.55 20.09
C GLN A 3 17.11 25.72 18.57
N ILE A 4 16.16 25.09 17.89
CA ILE A 4 15.98 25.19 16.42
C ILE A 4 15.51 26.59 16.04
N ILE A 5 14.60 27.16 16.85
CA ILE A 5 14.10 28.54 16.64
C ILE A 5 15.22 29.56 16.84
N ALA A 6 16.07 29.39 17.86
CA ALA A 6 17.18 30.30 18.14
C ALA A 6 18.26 30.29 17.05
N LEU A 7 18.56 29.13 16.45
CA LEU A 7 19.47 29.00 15.32
C LEU A 7 18.87 29.66 14.04
N ARG A 8 17.57 29.55 13.84
CA ARG A 8 16.85 30.18 12.73
C ARG A 8 16.92 31.71 12.79
N TRP A 9 16.77 32.29 13.99
CA TRP A 9 16.89 33.74 14.22
C TRP A 9 18.32 34.27 14.07
N LYS A 10 19.33 33.48 14.41
CA LYS A 10 20.74 33.87 14.27
C LYS A 10 21.18 33.90 12.80
N ARG A 11 20.67 33.01 11.95
CA ARG A 11 20.94 33.01 10.48
C ARG A 11 20.19 34.14 9.76
N LEU A 12 18.98 34.52 10.19
CA LEU A 12 18.25 35.65 9.62
C LEU A 12 19.00 36.99 9.72
N ARG A 13 19.85 37.17 10.74
CA ARG A 13 20.66 38.39 10.88
C ARG A 13 21.87 38.46 9.95
N LEU A 14 22.26 37.38 9.31
CA LEU A 14 23.41 37.32 8.39
C LEU A 14 23.01 37.47 6.91
N ALA A 15 21.75 37.45 6.57
CA ALA A 15 21.25 37.62 5.22
C ALA A 15 21.05 39.10 4.91
N THR A 16 22.14 39.85 4.73
CA THR A 16 22.10 41.29 4.40
C THR A 16 22.18 41.61 2.90
N SER A 17 22.31 40.59 2.04
CA SER A 17 22.33 40.73 0.58
C SER A 17 21.16 39.99 -0.07
N GLU A 18 20.72 40.43 -1.25
CA GLU A 18 19.68 39.72 -2.03
C GLU A 18 20.03 38.25 -2.26
N MET A 19 21.30 37.93 -2.46
CA MET A 19 21.82 36.59 -2.64
C MET A 19 21.75 35.78 -1.35
N GLY A 20 21.97 36.41 -0.18
CA GLY A 20 21.82 35.78 1.14
C GLY A 20 20.36 35.40 1.43
N TRP A 21 19.39 36.22 1.04
CA TRP A 21 17.96 35.90 1.14
C TRP A 21 17.57 34.78 0.19
N LEU A 22 18.10 34.75 -1.03
CA LEU A 22 17.83 33.69 -2.02
C LEU A 22 18.37 32.34 -1.54
N ILE A 23 19.60 32.31 -1.03
CA ILE A 23 20.21 31.08 -0.47
C ILE A 23 19.44 30.63 0.78
N PHE A 24 19.09 31.54 1.67
CA PHE A 24 18.28 31.24 2.85
C PHE A 24 16.88 30.71 2.47
N TYR A 25 16.25 31.31 1.44
CA TYR A 25 14.95 30.86 0.93
C TYR A 25 15.06 29.47 0.28
N MET A 26 16.11 29.20 -0.47
CA MET A 26 16.38 27.88 -1.05
C MET A 26 16.68 26.84 0.04
N GLU A 27 17.51 27.16 1.05
CA GLU A 27 17.75 26.26 2.20
C GLU A 27 16.49 25.99 3.04
N VAL A 28 15.62 27.00 3.20
CA VAL A 28 14.34 26.84 3.93
C VAL A 28 13.34 26.03 3.12
N MET A 29 13.34 26.17 1.79
CA MET A 29 12.50 25.36 0.90
C MET A 29 13.00 23.89 0.77
N GLU A 30 14.33 23.67 0.89
CA GLU A 30 14.90 22.31 0.90
C GLU A 30 14.68 21.53 2.20
N THR A 31 14.26 22.18 3.30
CA THR A 31 14.12 21.54 4.62
C THR A 31 12.67 21.24 5.03
N GLU A 32 11.69 21.38 4.17
CA GLU A 32 10.38 20.81 4.48
C GLU A 32 10.48 19.27 4.45
N GLU A 33 10.58 18.69 5.65
CA GLU A 33 10.57 17.24 5.86
C GLU A 33 9.32 16.65 5.17
N LYS A 34 9.56 15.82 4.15
CA LYS A 34 8.46 15.21 3.39
C LYS A 34 7.62 14.32 4.30
N GLN A 35 6.32 14.34 4.09
CA GLN A 35 5.41 13.43 4.77
C GLN A 35 5.70 11.99 4.35
N ARG A 36 6.01 11.14 5.30
CA ARG A 36 6.26 9.71 5.09
C ARG A 36 4.93 9.01 4.83
N VAL A 37 4.84 8.32 3.70
CA VAL A 37 3.62 7.62 3.28
C VAL A 37 3.84 6.11 3.32
N ILE A 38 2.92 5.39 3.95
CA ILE A 38 2.80 3.93 3.83
C ILE A 38 1.49 3.61 3.11
N VAL A 39 1.57 2.70 2.14
CA VAL A 39 0.41 2.15 1.44
C VAL A 39 0.12 0.74 1.95
N TYR A 40 -1.11 0.48 2.32
CA TYR A 40 -1.62 -0.82 2.77
C TYR A 40 -2.55 -1.36 1.71
N ILE A 41 -2.19 -2.46 1.07
CA ILE A 41 -2.95 -3.03 -0.04
C ILE A 41 -3.56 -4.36 0.40
N ASP A 42 -4.88 -4.40 0.40
CA ASP A 42 -5.62 -5.65 0.39
C ASP A 42 -5.44 -6.32 -0.98
N GLY A 43 -4.58 -7.32 -1.02
CA GLY A 43 -4.18 -7.97 -2.27
C GLY A 43 -5.32 -8.71 -2.95
N PHE A 44 -6.29 -9.25 -2.18
CA PHE A 44 -7.47 -9.92 -2.74
C PHE A 44 -8.41 -8.90 -3.35
N ASN A 45 -8.77 -7.85 -2.63
CA ASN A 45 -9.61 -6.77 -3.15
C ASN A 45 -8.98 -6.14 -4.41
N PHE A 46 -7.66 -5.91 -4.39
CA PHE A 46 -6.93 -5.36 -5.53
C PHE A 46 -6.95 -6.32 -6.73
N TYR A 47 -6.62 -7.61 -6.52
CA TYR A 47 -6.62 -8.63 -7.56
C TYR A 47 -8.01 -8.84 -8.17
N TYR A 48 -9.05 -9.00 -7.33
CA TYR A 48 -10.41 -9.18 -7.82
C TYR A 48 -10.96 -7.94 -8.52
N GLY A 49 -10.52 -6.76 -8.11
CA GLY A 49 -10.81 -5.51 -8.81
C GLY A 49 -10.25 -5.51 -10.23
N LEU A 50 -9.01 -5.97 -10.44
CA LEU A 50 -8.42 -6.13 -11.77
C LEU A 50 -9.10 -7.27 -12.56
N LYS A 51 -9.47 -8.35 -11.89
CA LYS A 51 -10.10 -9.53 -12.53
C LYS A 51 -11.52 -9.29 -13.01
N SER A 52 -12.23 -8.34 -12.43
CA SER A 52 -13.68 -8.12 -12.66
C SER A 52 -14.03 -7.78 -14.10
N THR A 53 -13.09 -7.26 -14.90
CA THR A 53 -13.30 -6.97 -16.32
C THR A 53 -12.05 -7.28 -17.14
N THR A 54 -12.24 -7.82 -18.36
CA THR A 54 -11.14 -8.19 -19.27
C THR A 54 -10.22 -7.01 -19.61
N ARG A 55 -10.75 -5.80 -19.63
CA ARG A 55 -9.98 -4.57 -19.85
C ARG A 55 -8.81 -4.41 -18.88
N TRP A 56 -8.95 -4.89 -17.63
CA TRP A 56 -7.97 -4.71 -16.58
C TRP A 56 -7.00 -5.89 -16.43
N TRP A 57 -7.21 -7.03 -17.10
CA TRP A 57 -6.35 -8.21 -17.03
C TRP A 57 -4.90 -7.94 -17.43
N LYS A 58 -4.68 -7.03 -18.38
CA LYS A 58 -3.35 -6.61 -18.81
C LYS A 58 -2.50 -5.96 -17.68
N TYR A 59 -3.13 -5.62 -16.56
CA TYR A 59 -2.49 -5.02 -15.38
C TYR A 59 -2.25 -6.02 -14.26
N TYR A 60 -2.26 -7.32 -14.51
CA TYR A 60 -1.85 -8.31 -13.50
C TYR A 60 -0.35 -8.28 -13.22
N TRP A 61 0.45 -7.76 -14.13
CA TRP A 61 1.90 -7.70 -14.05
C TRP A 61 2.37 -6.26 -13.79
N LEU A 62 2.17 -5.79 -12.56
CA LEU A 62 2.46 -4.42 -12.13
C LEU A 62 3.67 -4.35 -11.20
N ASP A 63 4.48 -3.31 -11.38
CA ASP A 63 5.35 -2.76 -10.34
C ASP A 63 4.48 -1.93 -9.38
N ILE A 64 4.19 -2.52 -8.25
CA ILE A 64 3.28 -1.94 -7.24
C ILE A 64 3.88 -0.69 -6.60
N VAL A 65 5.18 -0.67 -6.34
CA VAL A 65 5.84 0.50 -5.76
C VAL A 65 5.80 1.66 -6.74
N LYS A 66 6.19 1.45 -7.99
CA LYS A 66 6.15 2.46 -9.05
C LYS A 66 4.73 3.01 -9.26
N LEU A 67 3.72 2.14 -9.21
CA LEU A 67 2.33 2.58 -9.30
C LEU A 67 2.00 3.59 -8.20
N PHE A 68 2.28 3.27 -6.94
CA PHE A 68 1.93 4.14 -5.82
C PHE A 68 2.86 5.34 -5.69
N GLU A 69 4.12 5.26 -6.09
CA GLU A 69 5.00 6.43 -6.22
C GLU A 69 4.40 7.49 -7.15
N SER A 70 3.74 7.06 -8.23
CA SER A 70 3.08 7.98 -9.17
C SER A 70 1.93 8.78 -8.54
N PHE A 71 1.41 8.38 -7.39
CA PHE A 71 0.35 9.09 -6.65
C PHE A 71 0.88 10.03 -5.58
N MET A 72 2.20 10.04 -5.32
CA MET A 72 2.79 10.91 -4.30
C MET A 72 2.72 12.37 -4.73
N ARG A 73 2.45 13.23 -3.75
CA ARG A 73 2.52 14.68 -3.91
C ARG A 73 3.99 15.14 -3.73
N PRO A 74 4.35 16.35 -4.20
CA PRO A 74 5.72 16.86 -4.07
C PRO A 74 6.27 16.86 -2.63
N ASN A 75 5.40 17.09 -1.64
CA ASN A 75 5.72 17.08 -0.22
C ASN A 75 5.53 15.71 0.44
N GLN A 76 5.43 14.62 -0.32
CA GLN A 76 5.25 13.26 0.16
C GLN A 76 6.37 12.36 -0.31
N GLU A 77 6.71 11.38 0.51
CA GLU A 77 7.65 10.32 0.19
C GLU A 77 7.04 8.96 0.52
N LEU A 78 6.97 8.08 -0.48
CA LEU A 78 6.57 6.70 -0.26
C LEU A 78 7.72 5.95 0.42
N ILE A 79 7.52 5.51 1.67
CA ILE A 79 8.52 4.76 2.43
C ILE A 79 8.30 3.26 2.40
N ALA A 80 7.06 2.80 2.26
CA ALA A 80 6.75 1.39 2.11
C ALA A 80 5.39 1.16 1.44
N VAL A 81 5.29 0.03 0.73
CA VAL A 81 4.04 -0.56 0.29
C VAL A 81 3.90 -1.92 0.98
N LYS A 82 2.95 -2.06 1.87
CA LYS A 82 2.61 -3.31 2.57
C LYS A 82 1.49 -4.01 1.80
N TYR A 83 1.84 -5.09 1.13
CA TYR A 83 0.93 -5.89 0.32
C TYR A 83 0.51 -7.13 1.09
N PHE A 84 -0.77 -7.23 1.40
CA PHE A 84 -1.34 -8.33 2.18
C PHE A 84 -2.02 -9.32 1.24
N SER A 85 -1.73 -10.60 1.42
CA SER A 85 -2.30 -11.66 0.60
C SER A 85 -2.19 -13.00 1.32
N ALA A 86 -2.70 -14.06 0.71
CA ALA A 86 -2.42 -15.42 1.14
C ALA A 86 -2.06 -16.29 -0.08
N ARG A 87 -1.37 -17.41 0.14
CA ARG A 87 -0.97 -18.30 -0.96
C ARG A 87 -2.15 -19.18 -1.33
N PRO A 88 -2.61 -19.20 -2.59
CA PRO A 88 -3.62 -20.15 -3.02
C PRO A 88 -3.06 -21.59 -3.01
N ASP A 89 -3.92 -22.56 -2.78
CA ASP A 89 -3.54 -23.98 -2.82
C ASP A 89 -3.40 -24.53 -4.25
N ASP A 90 -4.00 -23.87 -5.23
CA ASP A 90 -3.83 -24.20 -6.64
C ASP A 90 -2.39 -23.92 -7.08
N ILE A 91 -1.70 -24.93 -7.54
CA ILE A 91 -0.27 -24.88 -7.88
C ILE A 91 0.01 -23.83 -8.96
N GLU A 92 -0.82 -23.77 -10.01
CA GLU A 92 -0.61 -22.83 -11.11
C GLU A 92 -0.90 -21.39 -10.70
N GLN A 93 -1.94 -21.17 -9.88
CA GLN A 93 -2.23 -19.85 -9.32
C GLN A 93 -1.13 -19.42 -8.35
N SER A 94 -0.67 -20.32 -7.49
CA SER A 94 0.42 -20.08 -6.54
C SER A 94 1.72 -19.72 -7.29
N ARG A 95 2.04 -20.43 -8.38
CA ARG A 95 3.23 -20.17 -9.21
C ARG A 95 3.18 -18.75 -9.84
N ARG A 96 2.04 -18.38 -10.45
CA ARG A 96 1.86 -17.04 -11.03
C ARG A 96 1.92 -15.95 -9.98
N GLN A 97 1.27 -16.14 -8.85
CA GLN A 97 1.31 -15.20 -7.74
C GLN A 97 2.72 -15.04 -7.17
N ASN A 98 3.45 -16.17 -7.03
CA ASN A 98 4.83 -16.13 -6.55
C ASN A 98 5.76 -15.36 -7.50
N ALA A 99 5.63 -15.55 -8.81
CA ALA A 99 6.39 -14.78 -9.80
C ALA A 99 6.14 -13.27 -9.65
N PHE A 100 4.87 -12.86 -9.48
CA PHE A 100 4.50 -11.46 -9.22
C PHE A 100 5.14 -10.93 -7.92
N PHE A 101 5.12 -11.72 -6.85
CA PHE A 101 5.72 -11.31 -5.58
C PHE A 101 7.23 -11.19 -5.66
N GLN A 102 7.91 -12.14 -6.31
CA GLN A 102 9.37 -12.08 -6.48
C GLN A 102 9.77 -10.85 -7.27
N ALA A 103 9.07 -10.56 -8.38
CA ALA A 103 9.32 -9.38 -9.17
C ALA A 103 9.19 -8.07 -8.38
N ASN A 104 8.18 -7.96 -7.51
CA ASN A 104 7.98 -6.77 -6.69
C ASN A 104 8.93 -6.68 -5.49
N LYS A 105 9.40 -7.81 -4.96
CA LYS A 105 10.36 -7.86 -3.83
C LYS A 105 11.74 -7.30 -4.17
N GLU A 106 12.10 -7.19 -5.46
CA GLU A 106 13.32 -6.50 -5.89
C GLU A 106 13.35 -5.04 -5.43
N ASN A 107 12.18 -4.43 -5.22
CA ASN A 107 12.09 -3.09 -4.66
C ASN A 107 12.05 -3.15 -3.12
N PRO A 108 13.02 -2.55 -2.40
CA PRO A 108 13.09 -2.62 -0.94
C PRO A 108 11.91 -1.95 -0.21
N LYS A 109 11.13 -1.13 -0.91
CA LYS A 109 9.92 -0.52 -0.34
C LYS A 109 8.73 -1.50 -0.34
N PHE A 110 8.78 -2.59 -1.13
CA PHE A 110 7.72 -3.60 -1.16
C PHE A 110 7.83 -4.56 0.01
N ARG A 111 6.77 -4.67 0.79
CA ARG A 111 6.68 -5.57 1.96
C ARG A 111 5.50 -6.52 1.76
N LEU A 112 5.80 -7.79 1.47
CA LEU A 112 4.79 -8.84 1.38
C LEU A 112 4.46 -9.38 2.77
N ILE A 113 3.18 -9.39 3.12
CA ILE A 113 2.66 -9.94 4.38
C ILE A 113 1.63 -10.99 4.03
N LEU A 114 1.93 -12.26 4.34
CA LEU A 114 1.06 -13.37 4.01
C LEU A 114 0.21 -13.79 5.21
N GLY A 115 -1.09 -13.89 4.98
CA GLY A 115 -2.03 -14.60 5.83
C GLY A 115 -1.91 -16.12 5.66
N LYS A 116 -2.86 -16.86 6.21
CA LYS A 116 -2.93 -18.32 6.11
C LYS A 116 -4.14 -18.75 5.27
N TYR A 117 -3.98 -19.82 4.51
CA TYR A 117 -5.09 -20.58 3.94
C TYR A 117 -5.34 -21.79 4.84
N LEU A 118 -6.59 -21.98 5.23
CA LEU A 118 -7.01 -23.16 5.98
C LEU A 118 -7.96 -23.98 5.12
N LYS A 119 -7.70 -25.29 5.05
CA LYS A 119 -8.64 -26.24 4.45
C LYS A 119 -9.90 -26.28 5.31
N LYS A 120 -11.05 -26.18 4.65
CA LYS A 120 -12.36 -26.24 5.27
C LYS A 120 -13.21 -27.28 4.57
N GLU A 121 -13.83 -28.14 5.34
CA GLU A 121 -14.80 -29.10 4.86
C GLU A 121 -16.20 -28.59 5.22
N ILE A 122 -17.05 -28.47 4.22
CA ILE A 122 -18.44 -28.07 4.40
C ILE A 122 -19.30 -29.28 4.02
N THR A 123 -20.00 -29.85 5.00
CA THR A 123 -20.95 -30.92 4.75
C THR A 123 -22.31 -30.32 4.42
N CYS A 124 -22.87 -30.71 3.29
CA CYS A 124 -24.22 -30.29 2.89
C CYS A 124 -25.24 -30.98 3.79
N PHE A 125 -26.00 -30.23 4.58
CA PHE A 125 -27.02 -30.77 5.48
C PHE A 125 -28.17 -31.49 4.77
N LYS A 126 -28.39 -31.27 3.47
CA LYS A 126 -29.47 -31.91 2.70
C LYS A 126 -29.07 -33.25 2.07
N CYS A 127 -27.84 -33.38 1.58
CA CYS A 127 -27.41 -34.58 0.84
C CYS A 127 -26.18 -35.26 1.43
N GLY A 128 -25.61 -34.78 2.53
CA GLY A 128 -24.39 -35.32 3.15
C GLY A 128 -23.11 -35.14 2.33
N ASN A 129 -23.17 -34.48 1.15
CA ASN A 129 -21.97 -34.28 0.34
C ASN A 129 -20.97 -33.37 1.04
N VAL A 130 -19.71 -33.77 1.04
CA VAL A 130 -18.61 -33.00 1.63
C VAL A 130 -17.93 -32.19 0.53
N ILE A 131 -17.93 -30.87 0.70
CA ILE A 131 -17.26 -29.93 -0.19
C ILE A 131 -15.97 -29.51 0.50
N HIS A 132 -14.84 -29.86 -0.12
CA HIS A 132 -13.54 -29.37 0.32
C HIS A 132 -13.35 -27.98 -0.25
N THR A 133 -13.22 -27.00 0.61
CA THR A 133 -12.97 -25.60 0.25
C THR A 133 -11.81 -25.05 1.06
N HIS A 134 -11.33 -23.89 0.67
CA HIS A 134 -10.28 -23.19 1.38
C HIS A 134 -10.81 -21.84 1.83
N GLU A 135 -10.53 -21.49 3.04
CA GLU A 135 -10.88 -20.19 3.62
C GLU A 135 -9.60 -19.43 3.91
N GLU A 136 -9.53 -18.23 3.34
CA GLU A 136 -8.50 -17.29 3.74
C GLU A 136 -8.75 -16.84 5.17
N LYS A 137 -7.67 -16.78 5.95
CA LYS A 137 -7.72 -16.32 7.33
C LYS A 137 -6.57 -15.38 7.62
N GLU A 138 -6.80 -14.49 8.55
CA GLU A 138 -5.84 -13.57 9.12
C GLU A 138 -5.48 -12.34 8.25
N THR A 139 -5.76 -12.29 6.93
CA THR A 139 -5.31 -11.17 6.08
C THR A 139 -5.92 -9.86 6.53
N ASP A 140 -7.24 -9.79 6.72
CA ASP A 140 -7.94 -8.57 7.16
C ASP A 140 -7.50 -8.14 8.56
N VAL A 141 -7.35 -9.12 9.47
CA VAL A 141 -6.84 -8.85 10.82
C VAL A 141 -5.42 -8.31 10.76
N ARG A 142 -4.56 -8.86 9.88
CA ARG A 142 -3.18 -8.37 9.70
C ARG A 142 -3.12 -6.97 9.12
N ILE A 143 -3.98 -6.64 8.14
CA ILE A 143 -4.08 -5.29 7.59
C ILE A 143 -4.50 -4.33 8.70
N ALA A 144 -5.62 -4.63 9.37
CA ALA A 144 -6.18 -3.78 10.42
C ALA A 144 -5.18 -3.54 11.56
N THR A 145 -4.57 -4.60 12.09
CA THR A 145 -3.58 -4.49 13.17
C THR A 145 -2.34 -3.71 12.74
N GLN A 146 -1.87 -3.89 11.49
CA GLN A 146 -0.71 -3.19 10.99
C GLN A 146 -0.96 -1.69 10.80
N ILE A 147 -2.14 -1.30 10.29
CA ILE A 147 -2.55 0.12 10.18
C ILE A 147 -2.53 0.77 11.56
N VAL A 148 -3.15 0.13 12.55
CA VAL A 148 -3.22 0.66 13.91
C VAL A 148 -1.84 0.73 14.57
N ALA A 149 -1.04 -0.34 14.45
CA ALA A 149 0.31 -0.37 15.02
C ALA A 149 1.19 0.76 14.46
N ASP A 150 1.21 0.94 13.13
CA ASP A 150 2.00 2.00 12.48
C ASP A 150 1.54 3.40 12.88
N ALA A 151 0.22 3.60 13.08
CA ALA A 151 -0.34 4.86 13.53
C ALA A 151 0.14 5.23 14.93
N TYR A 152 0.03 4.30 15.89
CA TYR A 152 0.47 4.54 17.27
C TYR A 152 1.98 4.63 17.44
N GLN A 153 2.74 3.87 16.64
CA GLN A 153 4.20 3.92 16.61
C GLN A 153 4.76 5.11 15.82
N LYS A 154 3.89 5.88 15.13
CA LYS A 154 4.28 7.01 14.26
C LYS A 154 5.27 6.61 13.18
N ASN A 155 5.08 5.43 12.59
CA ASN A 155 5.93 4.91 11.54
C ASN A 155 5.73 5.67 10.22
N CYS A 156 4.59 6.32 10.01
CA CYS A 156 4.33 7.22 8.87
C CYS A 156 3.41 8.37 9.27
N ASP A 157 3.39 9.40 8.42
CA ASP A 157 2.55 10.59 8.61
C ASP A 157 1.22 10.46 7.86
N VAL A 158 1.24 9.66 6.80
CA VAL A 158 0.11 9.40 5.92
C VAL A 158 -0.02 7.91 5.67
N ALA A 159 -1.22 7.36 5.87
CA ALA A 159 -1.62 6.02 5.49
C ALA A 159 -2.53 6.07 4.25
N ILE A 160 -2.25 5.25 3.25
CA ILE A 160 -3.14 5.03 2.12
C ILE A 160 -3.65 3.60 2.22
N VAL A 161 -4.96 3.44 2.45
CA VAL A 161 -5.61 2.12 2.54
C VAL A 161 -6.26 1.80 1.20
N VAL A 162 -5.81 0.72 0.56
CA VAL A 162 -6.27 0.28 -0.76
C VAL A 162 -7.14 -0.95 -0.58
N SER A 163 -8.41 -0.74 -0.34
CA SER A 163 -9.44 -1.78 -0.19
C SER A 163 -10.83 -1.19 -0.44
N ALA A 164 -11.81 -2.04 -0.75
CA ALA A 164 -13.23 -1.71 -0.72
C ALA A 164 -13.98 -2.50 0.37
N ASP A 165 -13.24 -3.15 1.26
CA ASP A 165 -13.80 -3.89 2.37
C ASP A 165 -14.12 -2.97 3.56
N SER A 166 -15.38 -2.99 4.00
CA SER A 166 -15.85 -2.20 5.15
C SER A 166 -15.26 -2.67 6.49
N ASP A 167 -14.70 -3.88 6.55
CA ASP A 167 -14.07 -4.40 7.77
C ASP A 167 -12.79 -3.63 8.16
N MET A 168 -12.27 -2.78 7.24
CA MET A 168 -11.17 -1.85 7.51
C MET A 168 -11.61 -0.62 8.33
N ILE A 169 -12.91 -0.33 8.45
CA ILE A 169 -13.43 0.87 9.14
C ILE A 169 -12.89 1.03 10.57
N PRO A 170 -12.93 0.01 11.44
CA PRO A 170 -12.44 0.16 12.81
C PRO A 170 -10.95 0.52 12.88
N ALA A 171 -10.14 -0.04 11.98
CA ALA A 171 -8.71 0.26 11.93
C ALA A 171 -8.43 1.69 11.46
N ILE A 172 -9.21 2.20 10.49
CA ILE A 172 -9.11 3.58 10.01
C ILE A 172 -9.53 4.57 11.10
N GLU A 173 -10.59 4.27 11.85
CA GLU A 173 -11.05 5.09 12.97
C GLU A 173 -9.96 5.21 14.05
N LEU A 174 -9.38 4.08 14.48
CA LEU A 174 -8.31 4.06 15.47
C LEU A 174 -7.06 4.80 14.99
N ALA A 175 -6.66 4.62 13.73
CA ALA A 175 -5.53 5.34 13.15
C ALA A 175 -5.80 6.87 13.11
N THR A 176 -7.03 7.26 12.78
CA THR A 176 -7.45 8.69 12.79
C THR A 176 -7.44 9.27 14.21
N GLN A 177 -7.89 8.50 15.21
CA GLN A 177 -7.79 8.88 16.62
C GLN A 177 -6.33 9.09 17.07
N ALA A 178 -5.41 8.27 16.54
CA ALA A 178 -3.96 8.45 16.73
C ALA A 178 -3.38 9.66 15.96
N ARG A 179 -4.23 10.48 15.33
CA ARG A 179 -3.90 11.67 14.52
C ARG A 179 -3.14 11.35 13.24
N GLN A 180 -3.24 10.13 12.72
CA GLN A 180 -2.71 9.78 11.42
C GLN A 180 -3.63 10.29 10.31
N LYS A 181 -3.04 10.79 9.22
CA LYS A 181 -3.81 11.12 8.01
C LYS A 181 -4.07 9.84 7.23
N VAL A 182 -5.34 9.47 7.06
CA VAL A 182 -5.72 8.25 6.33
C VAL A 182 -6.47 8.61 5.06
N PHE A 183 -6.01 8.09 3.92
CA PHE A 183 -6.69 8.19 2.62
C PHE A 183 -7.16 6.83 2.16
N VAL A 184 -8.39 6.76 1.64
CA VAL A 184 -8.96 5.54 1.10
C VAL A 184 -8.85 5.56 -0.43
N TYR A 185 -8.27 4.48 -0.98
CA TYR A 185 -8.16 4.26 -2.42
C TYR A 185 -8.93 3.00 -2.78
N PHE A 186 -9.89 3.11 -3.70
CA PHE A 186 -10.62 1.95 -4.18
C PHE A 186 -9.88 1.27 -5.34
N PRO A 187 -9.66 -0.04 -5.25
CA PRO A 187 -9.19 -0.84 -6.38
C PRO A 187 -10.04 -0.63 -7.63
N PRO A 188 -9.53 -0.91 -8.83
CA PRO A 188 -10.34 -0.85 -10.04
C PRO A 188 -11.63 -1.67 -9.89
N ASN A 189 -12.77 -1.08 -10.27
CA ASN A 189 -14.08 -1.71 -10.25
C ASN A 189 -14.62 -2.19 -8.88
N GLN A 190 -13.97 -1.80 -7.79
CA GLN A 190 -14.43 -2.00 -6.42
C GLN A 190 -14.87 -0.66 -5.81
N TYR A 191 -15.85 -0.71 -4.92
CA TYR A 191 -16.36 0.47 -4.22
C TYR A 191 -17.16 0.06 -2.98
N SER A 192 -17.01 0.80 -1.90
CA SER A 192 -17.81 0.67 -0.67
C SER A 192 -18.26 2.06 -0.22
N SER A 193 -19.58 2.26 -0.15
CA SER A 193 -20.16 3.53 0.32
C SER A 193 -19.79 3.81 1.77
N ASN A 194 -19.78 2.78 2.61
CA ASN A 194 -19.45 2.91 4.03
C ASN A 194 -17.98 3.34 4.21
N LEU A 195 -17.07 2.68 3.48
CA LEU A 195 -15.64 3.00 3.56
C LEU A 195 -15.33 4.37 2.93
N ALA A 196 -16.11 4.81 1.94
CA ALA A 196 -15.94 6.09 1.28
C ALA A 196 -16.07 7.30 2.21
N SER A 197 -16.79 7.17 3.31
CA SER A 197 -17.01 8.22 4.30
C SER A 197 -15.91 8.30 5.36
N MET A 198 -14.97 7.36 5.39
CA MET A 198 -14.04 7.18 6.52
C MET A 198 -12.69 7.89 6.34
N GLY A 199 -12.21 8.08 5.13
CA GLY A 199 -10.91 8.72 4.89
C GLY A 199 -10.97 10.25 4.88
N ILE A 200 -9.80 10.86 4.80
CA ILE A 200 -9.69 12.31 4.61
C ILE A 200 -10.03 12.67 3.16
N GLY A 201 -11.03 13.51 2.98
CA GLY A 201 -11.47 13.99 1.67
C GLY A 201 -12.19 12.91 0.86
N GLN A 202 -12.31 13.13 -0.45
CA GLN A 202 -12.95 12.18 -1.34
C GLN A 202 -12.05 10.98 -1.61
N PRO A 203 -12.57 9.75 -1.55
CA PRO A 203 -11.80 8.56 -1.82
C PRO A 203 -11.31 8.52 -3.28
N THR A 204 -10.10 8.05 -3.47
CA THR A 204 -9.52 7.91 -4.81
C THR A 204 -9.97 6.62 -5.47
N GLN A 205 -10.64 6.72 -6.62
CA GLN A 205 -10.99 5.56 -7.44
C GLN A 205 -9.86 5.27 -8.43
N LEU A 206 -9.07 4.22 -8.21
CA LEU A 206 -7.89 3.90 -9.02
C LEU A 206 -8.23 3.68 -10.50
N LYS A 207 -9.44 3.20 -10.81
CA LYS A 207 -9.90 3.02 -12.22
C LYS A 207 -9.86 4.29 -13.06
N ARG A 208 -9.87 5.47 -12.45
CA ARG A 208 -9.80 6.76 -13.16
C ARG A 208 -8.38 7.10 -13.63
N TYR A 209 -7.38 6.35 -13.18
CA TYR A 209 -5.97 6.62 -13.41
C TYR A 209 -5.28 5.51 -14.22
N GLU A 210 -5.97 4.93 -15.21
CA GLU A 210 -5.46 3.81 -16.01
C GLU A 210 -4.09 4.08 -16.64
N ASN A 211 -3.77 5.34 -16.98
CA ASN A 211 -2.46 5.69 -17.52
C ASN A 211 -1.31 5.41 -16.53
N ARG A 212 -1.53 5.58 -15.22
CA ARG A 212 -0.53 5.27 -14.20
C ARG A 212 -0.28 3.77 -14.13
N PHE A 213 -1.32 2.94 -14.27
CA PHE A 213 -1.18 1.48 -14.38
C PHE A 213 -0.35 1.09 -15.60
N ARG A 214 -0.62 1.71 -16.76
CA ARG A 214 0.13 1.43 -17.98
C ARG A 214 1.61 1.77 -17.86
N GLN A 215 1.95 2.85 -17.18
CA GLN A 215 3.34 3.30 -16.96
C GLN A 215 4.06 2.48 -15.87
N SER A 216 3.30 1.69 -15.09
CA SER A 216 3.82 0.90 -13.97
C SER A 216 3.80 -0.60 -14.26
N LEU A 217 3.73 -1.01 -15.52
CA LEU A 217 3.92 -2.41 -15.88
C LEU A 217 5.37 -2.83 -15.61
N LEU A 218 5.53 -4.02 -15.06
CA LEU A 218 6.83 -4.68 -14.97
C LEU A 218 7.31 -5.06 -16.39
N PRO A 219 8.60 -5.13 -16.62
CA PRO A 219 9.14 -5.64 -17.90
C PRO A 219 8.79 -7.11 -18.10
N ASP A 220 8.74 -7.55 -19.36
CA ASP A 220 8.41 -8.93 -19.72
C ASP A 220 9.41 -9.96 -19.17
N THR A 221 10.66 -9.53 -18.95
CA THR A 221 11.71 -10.35 -18.36
C THR A 221 12.32 -9.62 -17.16
N ILE A 222 12.38 -10.30 -16.01
CA ILE A 222 13.02 -9.81 -14.80
C ILE A 222 14.13 -10.79 -14.44
N HIS A 223 15.35 -10.27 -14.32
CA HIS A 223 16.48 -11.02 -13.78
C HIS A 223 16.44 -10.90 -12.26
N LEU A 224 15.98 -11.96 -11.60
CA LEU A 224 15.99 -12.01 -10.14
C LEU A 224 17.42 -12.23 -9.65
N ALA A 225 17.84 -11.46 -8.64
CA ALA A 225 19.06 -11.78 -7.92
C ALA A 225 18.86 -13.16 -7.24
N VAL A 226 19.67 -14.14 -7.63
CA VAL A 226 19.62 -15.47 -7.02
C VAL A 226 20.13 -15.33 -5.59
N SER A 227 19.24 -15.35 -4.61
CA SER A 227 19.65 -15.58 -3.23
C SER A 227 19.74 -17.09 -3.01
N ASP A 228 20.89 -17.56 -2.53
CA ASP A 228 21.18 -18.99 -2.27
C ASP A 228 20.24 -19.67 -1.25
N TYR A 229 19.25 -18.96 -0.74
CA TYR A 229 18.32 -19.44 0.28
C TYR A 229 16.97 -19.96 -0.25
N ASP A 230 16.66 -19.76 -1.54
CA ASP A 230 15.34 -20.15 -2.11
C ASP A 230 15.34 -21.52 -2.82
N LEU A 231 16.41 -22.32 -2.67
CA LEU A 231 16.54 -23.65 -3.28
C LEU A 231 16.15 -24.82 -2.36
N GLN A 232 15.52 -24.55 -1.20
CA GLN A 232 14.94 -25.58 -0.36
C GLN A 232 13.42 -25.61 -0.51
N ILE A 233 12.94 -26.34 -1.48
CA ILE A 233 11.55 -26.81 -1.61
C ILE A 233 11.51 -28.28 -1.20
#